data_3b2a00617f60fcd782417048c247821c
#
_entry.id   3b2a00617f60fcd782417048c247821c
#
_cell.length_a   1.000
_cell.length_b   1.000
_cell.length_c   1.000
_cell.angle_alpha   90.00
_cell.angle_beta   90.00
_cell.angle_gamma   90.00
#
_symmetry.space_group_name_H-M   'P 1'
#
loop_
_entity.id
_entity.type
_entity.pdbx_description
1 polymer ?
#
loop_
_entity_poly.entity_id
_entity_poly.type
_entity_poly.pdbx_seq_one_letter_code
_entity_poly.pdbx_strand_id
1 'polypeptide(L)'
;KNGDDFPAGTRINRVDDPQSGMPAHYVWILADITERKQAEDRMRHIAQTDALTGLPNRMALLLRLAQLLPDARRYHWKVAMMFLDLDRFKMINDTLGHQVGDEMLREVACRLSNLVRETDFVARLGGDEFVIILPAISTPADAATIASKVTAALSTPIEANVHELHTS
;
A
#
# COMPACT_ATOMS: atom_id res chain seq x y z
N LYS A 1 -31.84 17.81 -10.82
CA LYS A 1 -31.37 17.43 -9.48
C LYS A 1 -31.10 15.96 -9.55
N ASN A 2 -29.88 15.60 -9.88
CA ASN A 2 -29.43 14.22 -9.94
C ASN A 2 -29.24 13.75 -8.49
N GLY A 3 -29.82 12.61 -8.15
CA GLY A 3 -29.80 12.04 -6.81
C GLY A 3 -28.45 11.36 -6.49
N ASP A 4 -27.34 12.05 -6.76
CA ASP A 4 -26.02 11.51 -6.43
C ASP A 4 -25.76 11.66 -4.94
N ASP A 5 -25.48 10.55 -4.27
CA ASP A 5 -25.08 10.52 -2.87
C ASP A 5 -23.71 11.19 -2.71
N PHE A 6 -23.59 12.11 -1.76
CA PHE A 6 -22.32 12.77 -1.42
C PHE A 6 -22.03 12.66 0.08
N PRO A 7 -20.77 12.63 0.49
CA PRO A 7 -20.42 12.62 1.90
C PRO A 7 -20.78 13.96 2.55
N ALA A 8 -21.66 13.91 3.55
CA ALA A 8 -22.12 15.09 4.28
C ALA A 8 -21.54 15.16 5.69
N GLY A 9 -20.98 16.31 6.05
CA GLY A 9 -20.66 16.65 7.42
C GLY A 9 -21.89 17.23 8.11
N THR A 10 -22.26 16.67 9.26
CA THR A 10 -23.43 17.13 10.02
C THR A 10 -23.01 17.70 11.36
N ARG A 11 -23.51 18.89 11.69
CA ARG A 11 -23.37 19.50 13.02
C ARG A 11 -24.75 19.94 13.53
N ILE A 12 -25.07 19.55 14.76
CA ILE A 12 -26.28 19.94 15.44
C ILE A 12 -25.87 20.85 16.60
N ASN A 13 -26.36 22.09 16.60
CA ASN A 13 -26.18 23.03 17.70
C ASN A 13 -27.53 23.23 18.41
N ARG A 14 -27.52 23.11 19.72
CA ARG A 14 -28.64 23.47 20.56
C ARG A 14 -28.58 25.00 20.82
N VAL A 15 -29.68 25.64 20.68
CA VAL A 15 -29.86 27.06 21.04
C VAL A 15 -30.85 27.12 22.16
N ASP A 16 -30.45 27.67 23.30
CA ASP A 16 -31.30 27.81 24.47
C ASP A 16 -31.96 29.16 24.48
N ASP A 17 -33.19 29.23 25.01
CA ASP A 17 -33.90 30.49 25.27
C ASP A 17 -33.16 31.28 26.37
N PRO A 18 -32.80 32.54 26.11
CA PRO A 18 -32.02 33.34 27.06
C PRO A 18 -32.74 33.64 28.39
N GLN A 19 -34.09 33.56 28.42
CA GLN A 19 -34.88 33.87 29.61
C GLN A 19 -35.15 32.62 30.46
N SER A 20 -35.41 31.49 29.84
CA SER A 20 -35.76 30.24 30.54
C SER A 20 -34.61 29.26 30.70
N GLY A 21 -33.53 29.41 29.92
CA GLY A 21 -32.42 28.40 29.84
C GLY A 21 -32.84 27.08 29.25
N MET A 22 -34.06 26.95 28.75
CA MET A 22 -34.57 25.74 28.12
C MET A 22 -34.20 25.70 26.63
N PRO A 23 -34.09 24.51 26.01
CA PRO A 23 -33.88 24.38 24.58
C PRO A 23 -35.01 25.07 23.80
N ALA A 24 -34.68 26.12 23.04
CA ALA A 24 -35.63 26.82 22.18
C ALA A 24 -35.74 26.16 20.81
N HIS A 25 -34.57 25.81 20.21
CA HIS A 25 -34.49 25.14 18.93
C HIS A 25 -33.14 24.50 18.71
N TYR A 26 -33.06 23.67 17.68
CA TYR A 26 -31.84 23.06 17.22
C TYR A 26 -31.52 23.57 15.81
N VAL A 27 -30.26 23.97 15.58
CA VAL A 27 -29.76 24.36 14.25
C VAL A 27 -28.99 23.17 13.66
N TRP A 28 -29.45 22.73 12.53
CA TRP A 28 -28.82 21.60 11.79
C TRP A 28 -28.06 22.17 10.60
N ILE A 29 -26.74 21.97 10.58
CA ILE A 29 -25.87 22.43 9.52
C ILE A 29 -25.42 21.16 8.75
N LEU A 30 -25.71 21.14 7.46
CA LEU A 30 -25.23 20.12 6.53
C LEU A 30 -24.19 20.79 5.62
N ALA A 31 -23.02 20.21 5.54
CA ALA A 31 -21.96 20.65 4.65
C ALA A 31 -21.51 19.50 3.73
N ASP A 32 -21.40 19.78 2.45
CA ASP A 32 -20.72 18.87 1.52
C ASP A 32 -19.23 18.84 1.86
N ILE A 33 -18.71 17.66 2.18
CA ILE A 33 -17.31 17.44 2.52
C ILE A 33 -16.56 16.63 1.46
N THR A 34 -17.09 16.53 0.25
CA THR A 34 -16.52 15.74 -0.85
C THR A 34 -15.09 16.16 -1.17
N GLU A 35 -14.86 17.46 -1.39
CA GLU A 35 -13.51 17.97 -1.72
C GLU A 35 -12.51 17.71 -0.58
N ARG A 36 -12.95 17.88 0.68
CA ARG A 36 -12.10 17.61 1.83
C ARG A 36 -11.70 16.13 1.90
N LYS A 37 -12.66 15.22 1.76
CA LYS A 37 -12.38 13.78 1.76
C LYS A 37 -11.46 13.37 0.61
N GLN A 38 -11.71 13.88 -0.59
CA GLN A 38 -10.84 13.62 -1.73
C GLN A 38 -9.41 14.14 -1.50
N ALA A 39 -9.25 15.29 -0.86
CA ALA A 39 -7.93 15.81 -0.51
C ALA A 39 -7.24 14.95 0.54
N GLU A 40 -7.96 14.52 1.59
CA GLU A 40 -7.48 13.61 2.62
C GLU A 40 -7.06 12.25 2.03
N ASP A 41 -7.85 11.69 1.11
CA ASP A 41 -7.54 10.41 0.45
C ASP A 41 -6.34 10.54 -0.48
N ARG A 42 -6.22 11.64 -1.25
CA ARG A 42 -5.03 11.92 -2.06
C ARG A 42 -3.77 12.04 -1.20
N MET A 43 -3.84 12.78 -0.09
CA MET A 43 -2.71 12.91 0.85
C MET A 43 -2.32 11.57 1.46
N ARG A 44 -3.31 10.74 1.84
CA ARG A 44 -3.07 9.39 2.36
C ARG A 44 -2.39 8.52 1.30
N HIS A 45 -2.88 8.55 0.06
CA HIS A 45 -2.30 7.79 -1.03
C HIS A 45 -0.83 8.17 -1.26
N ILE A 46 -0.53 9.46 -1.36
CA ILE A 46 0.85 9.97 -1.51
C ILE A 46 1.73 9.54 -0.33
N ALA A 47 1.21 9.62 0.90
CA ALA A 47 1.97 9.25 2.09
C ALA A 47 2.24 7.74 2.22
N GLN A 48 1.46 6.89 1.55
CA GLN A 48 1.51 5.43 1.68
C GLN A 48 1.98 4.69 0.42
N THR A 49 2.30 5.41 -0.66
CA THR A 49 2.67 4.81 -1.94
C THR A 49 4.10 5.21 -2.33
N ASP A 50 4.85 4.30 -2.91
CA ASP A 50 6.13 4.57 -3.55
C ASP A 50 5.88 5.21 -4.92
N ALA A 51 6.39 6.42 -5.13
CA ALA A 51 6.11 7.22 -6.32
C ALA A 51 6.66 6.60 -7.63
N LEU A 52 7.69 5.75 -7.55
CA LEU A 52 8.29 5.13 -8.73
C LEU A 52 7.52 3.90 -9.20
N THR A 53 7.18 3.03 -8.26
CA THR A 53 6.62 1.70 -8.55
C THR A 53 5.11 1.61 -8.37
N GLY A 54 4.50 2.57 -7.68
CA GLY A 54 3.09 2.52 -7.31
C GLY A 54 2.76 1.53 -6.18
N LEU A 55 3.74 0.77 -5.70
CA LEU A 55 3.56 -0.13 -4.57
C LEU A 55 3.36 0.63 -3.25
N PRO A 56 2.74 0.00 -2.25
CA PRO A 56 2.82 0.45 -0.87
C PRO A 56 4.25 0.73 -0.43
N ASN A 57 4.46 1.83 0.30
CA ASN A 57 5.77 2.21 0.81
C ASN A 57 6.00 1.67 2.24
N ARG A 58 7.14 2.03 2.86
CA ARG A 58 7.49 1.66 4.24
C ARG A 58 6.40 2.02 5.26
N MET A 59 5.75 3.19 5.10
CA MET A 59 4.68 3.62 6.02
C MET A 59 3.46 2.69 5.90
N ALA A 60 3.04 2.39 4.69
CA ALA A 60 1.93 1.46 4.44
C ALA A 60 2.22 0.05 4.98
N LEU A 61 3.48 -0.43 4.84
CA LEU A 61 3.92 -1.70 5.42
C LEU A 61 3.74 -1.73 6.94
N LEU A 62 4.20 -0.69 7.65
CA LEU A 62 4.08 -0.61 9.11
C LEU A 62 2.61 -0.57 9.56
N LEU A 63 1.77 0.20 8.86
CA LEU A 63 0.33 0.25 9.13
C LEU A 63 -0.33 -1.11 8.89
N ARG A 64 0.04 -1.82 7.82
CA ARG A 64 -0.46 -3.16 7.53
C ARG A 64 -0.09 -4.15 8.62
N LEU A 65 1.15 -4.14 9.08
CA LEU A 65 1.60 -5.00 10.18
C LEU A 65 0.87 -4.69 11.48
N ALA A 66 0.67 -3.41 11.80
CA ALA A 66 -0.05 -2.99 12.99
C ALA A 66 -1.50 -3.49 13.02
N GLN A 67 -2.14 -3.62 11.86
CA GLN A 67 -3.48 -4.19 11.72
C GLN A 67 -3.47 -5.73 11.77
N LEU A 68 -2.49 -6.35 11.09
CA LEU A 68 -2.44 -7.79 10.89
C LEU A 68 -2.04 -8.58 12.15
N LEU A 69 -1.06 -8.08 12.91
CA LEU A 69 -0.50 -8.81 14.06
C LEU A 69 -1.48 -9.05 15.21
N PRO A 70 -2.37 -8.10 15.59
CA PRO A 70 -3.42 -8.36 16.57
C PRO A 70 -4.37 -9.48 16.14
N ASP A 71 -4.76 -9.50 14.87
CA ASP A 71 -5.65 -10.54 14.33
C ASP A 71 -4.95 -11.90 14.29
N ALA A 72 -3.69 -11.94 13.85
CA ALA A 72 -2.88 -13.14 13.86
C ALA A 72 -2.77 -13.76 15.25
N ARG A 73 -2.60 -12.91 16.30
CA ARG A 73 -2.62 -13.35 17.71
C ARG A 73 -3.98 -13.89 18.13
N ARG A 74 -5.05 -13.17 17.79
CA ARG A 74 -6.42 -13.52 18.18
C ARG A 74 -6.87 -14.86 17.60
N TYR A 75 -6.54 -15.07 16.33
CA TYR A 75 -7.00 -16.24 15.56
C TYR A 75 -5.93 -17.35 15.46
N HIS A 76 -4.77 -17.19 16.12
CA HIS A 76 -3.67 -18.16 16.14
C HIS A 76 -3.14 -18.55 14.75
N TRP A 77 -3.18 -17.65 13.78
CA TRP A 77 -2.61 -17.86 12.46
C TRP A 77 -1.18 -17.32 12.38
N LYS A 78 -0.42 -17.81 11.41
CA LYS A 78 0.97 -17.40 11.20
C LYS A 78 1.04 -16.38 10.09
N VAL A 79 1.99 -15.47 10.20
CA VAL A 79 2.33 -14.48 9.17
C VAL A 79 3.75 -14.74 8.73
N ALA A 80 4.00 -14.83 7.42
CA ALA A 80 5.35 -14.80 6.90
C ALA A 80 5.65 -13.42 6.33
N MET A 81 6.90 -13.00 6.47
CA MET A 81 7.42 -11.79 5.86
C MET A 81 8.73 -12.15 5.14
N MET A 82 8.81 -11.80 3.87
CA MET A 82 9.97 -12.00 3.03
C MET A 82 10.57 -10.64 2.67
N PHE A 83 11.87 -10.51 2.89
CA PHE A 83 12.67 -9.38 2.41
C PHE A 83 13.38 -9.79 1.13
N LEU A 84 13.32 -8.91 0.14
CA LEU A 84 13.95 -9.09 -1.15
C LEU A 84 14.87 -7.89 -1.40
N ASP A 85 16.03 -8.18 -1.93
CA ASP A 85 17.02 -7.21 -2.38
C ASP A 85 17.46 -7.62 -3.79
N LEU A 86 17.60 -6.66 -4.72
CA LEU A 86 17.94 -6.99 -6.11
C LEU A 86 19.44 -7.02 -6.31
N ASP A 87 19.96 -8.20 -6.56
CA ASP A 87 21.38 -8.38 -6.80
C ASP A 87 21.89 -7.48 -7.94
N ARG A 88 23.03 -6.81 -7.67
CA ARG A 88 23.74 -5.95 -8.62
C ARG A 88 22.96 -4.72 -9.09
N PHE A 89 21.86 -4.32 -8.46
CA PHE A 89 21.07 -3.15 -8.86
C PHE A 89 21.93 -1.87 -8.93
N LYS A 90 22.81 -1.66 -7.94
CA LYS A 90 23.73 -0.53 -7.96
C LYS A 90 24.64 -0.54 -9.19
N MET A 91 25.16 -1.70 -9.58
CA MET A 91 26.02 -1.83 -10.78
C MET A 91 25.24 -1.50 -12.06
N ILE A 92 23.97 -1.87 -12.14
CA ILE A 92 23.09 -1.53 -13.27
C ILE A 92 22.94 -0.02 -13.36
N ASN A 93 22.64 0.66 -12.25
CA ASN A 93 22.55 2.13 -12.20
C ASN A 93 23.86 2.80 -12.62
N ASP A 94 24.99 2.33 -12.08
CA ASP A 94 26.31 2.92 -12.35
C ASP A 94 26.76 2.72 -13.81
N THR A 95 26.29 1.64 -14.47
CA THR A 95 26.70 1.27 -15.83
C THR A 95 25.74 1.75 -16.92
N LEU A 96 24.43 1.61 -16.68
CA LEU A 96 23.36 1.85 -17.66
C LEU A 96 22.51 3.10 -17.35
N GLY A 97 22.75 3.71 -16.18
CA GLY A 97 22.04 4.91 -15.74
C GLY A 97 20.76 4.62 -14.96
N HIS A 98 20.36 5.61 -14.16
CA HIS A 98 19.19 5.50 -13.26
C HIS A 98 17.86 5.25 -13.97
N GLN A 99 17.71 5.68 -15.23
CA GLN A 99 16.46 5.42 -15.98
C GLN A 99 16.24 3.94 -16.23
N VAL A 100 17.29 3.19 -16.57
CA VAL A 100 17.23 1.74 -16.76
C VAL A 100 16.96 1.03 -15.44
N GLY A 101 17.59 1.48 -14.34
CA GLY A 101 17.29 0.98 -13.01
C GLY A 101 15.85 1.25 -12.57
N ASP A 102 15.29 2.41 -12.89
CA ASP A 102 13.90 2.76 -12.60
C ASP A 102 12.91 1.87 -13.37
N GLU A 103 13.20 1.56 -14.64
CA GLU A 103 12.40 0.64 -15.44
C GLU A 103 12.45 -0.78 -14.86
N MET A 104 13.64 -1.25 -14.48
CA MET A 104 13.82 -2.53 -13.78
C MET A 104 12.98 -2.61 -12.50
N LEU A 105 12.99 -1.56 -11.67
CA LEU A 105 12.22 -1.51 -10.42
C LEU A 105 10.70 -1.57 -10.69
N ARG A 106 10.22 -0.90 -11.74
CA ARG A 106 8.80 -0.96 -12.14
C ARG A 106 8.41 -2.37 -12.61
N GLU A 107 9.25 -3.01 -13.39
CA GLU A 107 9.00 -4.36 -13.87
C GLU A 107 9.00 -5.37 -12.71
N VAL A 108 9.97 -5.29 -11.79
CA VAL A 108 10.01 -6.10 -10.58
C VAL A 108 8.72 -5.91 -9.77
N ALA A 109 8.29 -4.67 -9.55
CA ALA A 109 7.06 -4.37 -8.83
C ALA A 109 5.83 -4.99 -9.50
N CYS A 110 5.75 -4.92 -10.83
CA CYS A 110 4.69 -5.53 -11.63
C CYS A 110 4.69 -7.06 -11.47
N ARG A 111 5.84 -7.72 -11.61
CA ARG A 111 5.97 -9.18 -11.45
C ARG A 111 5.56 -9.63 -10.05
N LEU A 112 6.06 -8.95 -9.01
CA LEU A 112 5.72 -9.27 -7.63
C LEU A 112 4.21 -9.11 -7.36
N SER A 113 3.59 -8.03 -7.86
CA SER A 113 2.15 -7.79 -7.69
C SER A 113 1.30 -8.86 -8.37
N ASN A 114 1.71 -9.34 -9.54
CA ASN A 114 1.00 -10.38 -10.29
C ASN A 114 1.16 -11.79 -9.72
N LEU A 115 2.20 -12.01 -8.91
CA LEU A 115 2.53 -13.31 -8.36
C LEU A 115 1.79 -13.62 -7.06
N VAL A 116 1.49 -12.59 -6.28
CA VAL A 116 0.87 -12.72 -4.96
C VAL A 116 -0.66 -12.65 -5.06
N ARG A 117 -1.34 -13.12 -4.03
CA ARG A 117 -2.80 -13.06 -3.93
C ARG A 117 -3.25 -11.68 -3.48
N GLU A 118 -4.53 -11.36 -3.68
CA GLU A 118 -5.13 -10.11 -3.20
C GLU A 118 -5.01 -9.92 -1.67
N THR A 119 -4.99 -11.01 -0.91
CA THR A 119 -4.80 -10.99 0.55
C THR A 119 -3.39 -10.72 0.98
N ASP A 120 -2.41 -11.02 0.13
CA ASP A 120 -1.00 -10.79 0.38
C ASP A 120 -0.67 -9.31 0.20
N PHE A 121 0.49 -8.89 0.66
CA PHE A 121 0.86 -7.49 0.63
C PHE A 121 2.31 -7.34 0.14
N VAL A 122 2.48 -6.57 -0.92
CA VAL A 122 3.80 -6.23 -1.47
C VAL A 122 4.08 -4.77 -1.19
N ALA A 123 5.30 -4.46 -0.78
CA ALA A 123 5.76 -3.09 -0.54
C ALA A 123 7.18 -2.89 -1.06
N ARG A 124 7.53 -1.64 -1.41
CA ARG A 124 8.90 -1.21 -1.63
C ARG A 124 9.34 -0.31 -0.50
N LEU A 125 10.51 -0.60 0.10
CA LEU A 125 11.03 0.16 1.24
C LEU A 125 11.88 1.37 0.81
N GLY A 126 12.47 1.28 -0.37
CA GLY A 126 13.35 2.27 -0.98
C GLY A 126 14.53 1.56 -1.67
N GLY A 127 15.22 2.24 -2.59
CA GLY A 127 16.29 1.61 -3.35
C GLY A 127 15.80 0.36 -4.10
N ASP A 128 16.45 -0.75 -3.86
CA ASP A 128 16.22 -2.09 -4.41
C ASP A 128 15.52 -3.05 -3.43
N GLU A 129 15.08 -2.54 -2.26
CA GLU A 129 14.46 -3.34 -1.20
C GLU A 129 12.94 -3.48 -1.37
N PHE A 130 12.46 -4.72 -1.45
CA PHE A 130 11.04 -5.06 -1.46
C PHE A 130 10.68 -5.97 -0.29
N VAL A 131 9.40 -5.94 0.10
CA VAL A 131 8.87 -6.82 1.16
C VAL A 131 7.55 -7.42 0.71
N ILE A 132 7.39 -8.72 0.98
CA ILE A 132 6.11 -9.42 0.80
C ILE A 132 5.64 -9.91 2.16
N ILE A 133 4.38 -9.63 2.50
CA ILE A 133 3.71 -10.20 3.68
C ILE A 133 2.68 -11.22 3.20
N LEU A 134 2.76 -12.42 3.73
CA LEU A 134 1.80 -13.51 3.53
C LEU A 134 1.01 -13.70 4.82
N PRO A 135 -0.22 -13.21 4.91
CA PRO A 135 -1.07 -13.45 6.08
C PRO A 135 -1.61 -14.88 6.07
N ALA A 136 -1.88 -15.39 7.26
CA ALA A 136 -2.59 -16.65 7.48
C ALA A 136 -1.98 -17.86 6.73
N ILE A 137 -0.64 -17.98 6.75
CA ILE A 137 0.01 -19.20 6.26
C ILE A 137 -0.25 -20.37 7.22
N SER A 138 -0.51 -21.54 6.64
CA SER A 138 -0.73 -22.78 7.41
C SER A 138 0.59 -23.41 7.86
N THR A 139 1.55 -23.46 6.96
CA THR A 139 2.85 -24.08 7.20
C THR A 139 4.01 -23.20 6.68
N PRO A 140 5.23 -23.38 7.19
CA PRO A 140 6.41 -22.72 6.62
C PRO A 140 6.64 -23.07 5.14
N ALA A 141 6.19 -24.24 4.68
CA ALA A 141 6.29 -24.67 3.28
C ALA A 141 5.46 -23.77 2.33
N ASP A 142 4.36 -23.16 2.82
CA ASP A 142 3.57 -22.22 2.04
C ASP A 142 4.42 -20.99 1.68
N ALA A 143 5.16 -20.45 2.65
CA ALA A 143 6.07 -19.34 2.42
C ALA A 143 7.24 -19.74 1.49
N ALA A 144 7.83 -20.92 1.67
CA ALA A 144 8.88 -21.42 0.80
C ALA A 144 8.42 -21.58 -0.65
N THR A 145 7.18 -22.03 -0.86
CA THR A 145 6.57 -22.13 -2.19
C THR A 145 6.48 -20.76 -2.88
N ILE A 146 6.04 -19.74 -2.16
CA ILE A 146 5.97 -18.38 -2.72
C ILE A 146 7.38 -17.83 -2.96
N ALA A 147 8.32 -18.02 -2.04
CA ALA A 147 9.72 -17.61 -2.22
C ALA A 147 10.32 -18.20 -3.49
N SER A 148 10.12 -19.51 -3.74
CA SER A 148 10.58 -20.17 -4.97
C SER A 148 9.96 -19.57 -6.23
N LYS A 149 8.67 -19.24 -6.20
CA LYS A 149 7.99 -18.57 -7.32
C LYS A 149 8.54 -17.15 -7.56
N VAL A 150 8.82 -16.41 -6.49
CA VAL A 150 9.42 -15.07 -6.56
C VAL A 150 10.80 -15.16 -7.21
N THR A 151 11.67 -16.04 -6.72
CA THR A 151 13.00 -16.24 -7.29
C THR A 151 12.90 -16.62 -8.78
N ALA A 152 12.03 -17.56 -9.15
CA ALA A 152 11.84 -17.95 -10.55
C ALA A 152 11.36 -16.79 -11.43
N ALA A 153 10.41 -15.98 -10.94
CA ALA A 153 9.88 -14.84 -11.68
C ALA A 153 10.94 -13.72 -11.87
N LEU A 154 11.78 -13.49 -10.86
CA LEU A 154 12.83 -12.47 -10.93
C LEU A 154 14.05 -12.96 -11.74
N SER A 155 14.31 -14.27 -11.80
CA SER A 155 15.37 -14.84 -12.65
C SER A 155 15.05 -14.76 -14.15
N THR A 156 13.80 -14.51 -14.53
CA THR A 156 13.45 -14.23 -15.94
C THR A 156 14.00 -12.87 -16.34
N PRO A 157 14.69 -12.74 -17.49
CA PRO A 157 15.24 -11.48 -17.95
C PRO A 157 14.23 -10.35 -17.93
N ILE A 158 14.69 -9.15 -17.57
CA ILE A 158 13.91 -7.92 -17.59
C ILE A 158 14.33 -7.12 -18.80
N GLU A 159 13.39 -6.85 -19.68
CA GLU A 159 13.61 -5.96 -20.82
C GLU A 159 13.45 -4.52 -20.34
N ALA A 160 14.54 -3.76 -20.32
CA ALA A 160 14.55 -2.33 -19.99
C ALA A 160 15.20 -1.57 -21.14
N ASN A 161 14.43 -0.76 -21.87
CA ASN A 161 14.85 -0.13 -23.12
C ASN A 161 15.35 -1.16 -24.16
N VAL A 162 16.66 -1.08 -24.51
CA VAL A 162 17.34 -1.99 -25.43
C VAL A 162 18.21 -3.03 -24.71
N HIS A 163 18.11 -3.13 -23.40
CA HIS A 163 18.92 -3.97 -22.55
C HIS A 163 18.11 -5.13 -21.97
N GLU A 164 18.71 -6.30 -21.96
CA GLU A 164 18.22 -7.47 -21.24
C GLU A 164 18.96 -7.57 -19.90
N LEU A 165 18.24 -7.41 -18.81
CA LEU A 165 18.79 -7.39 -17.46
C LEU A 165 18.50 -8.68 -16.72
N HIS A 166 19.51 -9.16 -15.98
CA HIS A 166 19.40 -10.34 -15.13
C HIS A 166 19.58 -9.94 -13.68
N THR A 167 18.66 -10.37 -12.82
CA THR A 167 18.74 -10.25 -11.35
C THR A 167 18.34 -11.58 -10.72
N SER A 168 18.62 -11.76 -9.47
CA SER A 168 18.26 -12.92 -8.68
C SER A 168 17.79 -12.52 -7.29
#